data_3faadf0ed8dd4df4227e5fcea6ea05d7
#
_entry.id   3faadf0ed8dd4df4227e5fcea6ea05d7
#
_cell.length_a   1.000
_cell.length_b   1.000
_cell.length_c   1.000
_cell.angle_alpha   90.00
_cell.angle_beta   90.00
_cell.angle_gamma   90.00
#
_symmetry.space_group_name_H-M   'P 1'
#
loop_
_entity.id
_entity.type
_entity.pdbx_description
1 polymer ?
#
loop_
_entity_poly.entity_id
_entity_poly.type
_entity_poly.pdbx_seq_one_letter_code
_entity_poly.pdbx_strand_id
1 'polypeptide(L)'
;TLPLLSVFKFMSVEINYKNSAKKNSENHVLFVDDQLNISGLKKHISSKEYSFINDLLKISDKKSKIISYDISSKKKIILVSINKNLKNSDFESLGGKFYDQIKDIKQSNFIVNSDTVKNNSENIIGYFLHGIKLKSYIFEKYKSKKNKNNITISVIGKETPSKIDQLKFKAIEDGTFYARDLVSEPGNILHPDEYAKRLNSLKKIGLKINIYNDKKLKKLGMNTLLGVGQ
;
A
#
# COMPACT_ATOMS: atom_id res chain seq x y z
N THR A 1 -3.89 3.48 22.91
CA THR A 1 -3.59 2.36 21.99
C THR A 1 -4.69 1.33 22.14
N LEU A 2 -5.62 1.28 21.19
CA LEU A 2 -6.82 0.45 21.21
C LEU A 2 -6.49 -1.00 20.85
N PRO A 3 -6.78 -2.00 21.70
CA PRO A 3 -6.44 -3.41 21.47
C PRO A 3 -7.31 -4.12 20.42
N LEU A 4 -8.26 -3.44 19.77
CA LEU A 4 -9.16 -4.05 18.77
C LEU A 4 -8.50 -4.31 17.42
N LEU A 5 -7.39 -3.64 17.11
CA LEU A 5 -6.65 -3.77 15.85
C LEU A 5 -5.50 -4.79 15.90
N SER A 6 -5.29 -5.44 17.05
CA SER A 6 -4.23 -6.47 17.20
C SER A 6 -4.52 -7.78 16.46
N VAL A 7 -5.72 -7.96 15.89
CA VAL A 7 -6.10 -9.14 15.11
C VAL A 7 -5.50 -9.09 13.69
N PHE A 8 -5.07 -7.90 13.22
CA PHE A 8 -4.62 -7.68 11.83
C PHE A 8 -3.08 -7.74 11.66
N LYS A 9 -2.42 -8.76 12.22
CA LYS A 9 -0.96 -8.86 12.23
C LYS A 9 -0.33 -9.57 11.02
N PHE A 10 -1.00 -9.66 9.90
CA PHE A 10 -0.42 -10.20 8.65
C PHE A 10 -0.33 -9.13 7.57
N MET A 11 0.50 -8.10 7.84
CA MET A 11 0.87 -7.14 6.83
C MET A 11 2.07 -7.68 6.05
N SER A 12 1.89 -7.97 4.76
CA SER A 12 2.99 -8.35 3.86
C SER A 12 3.95 -7.17 3.56
N VAL A 13 3.56 -5.94 3.93
CA VAL A 13 4.36 -4.73 3.72
C VAL A 13 4.45 -3.91 5.00
N GLU A 14 5.68 -3.61 5.41
CA GLU A 14 6.01 -2.67 6.50
C GLU A 14 6.59 -1.38 5.93
N ILE A 15 6.11 -0.23 6.38
CA ILE A 15 6.60 1.09 5.95
C ILE A 15 7.28 1.78 7.13
N ASN A 16 8.52 2.20 6.92
CA ASN A 16 9.35 2.89 7.91
C ASN A 16 9.86 4.21 7.35
N TYR A 17 9.77 5.29 8.13
CA TYR A 17 10.33 6.60 7.77
C TYR A 17 11.68 6.78 8.45
N LYS A 18 12.72 7.07 7.66
CA LYS A 18 14.12 7.17 8.13
C LYS A 18 14.77 8.47 7.66
N ASN A 19 15.67 9.01 8.44
CA ASN A 19 16.42 10.23 8.08
C ASN A 19 17.47 9.98 6.98
N SER A 20 17.98 8.76 6.88
CA SER A 20 18.99 8.38 5.87
C SER A 20 18.97 6.89 5.60
N ALA A 21 19.51 6.48 4.46
CA ALA A 21 19.68 5.09 4.06
C ALA A 21 21.16 4.69 4.13
N LYS A 22 21.44 3.43 4.44
CA LYS A 22 22.77 2.83 4.23
C LYS A 22 23.02 2.67 2.72
N LYS A 23 24.09 3.28 2.20
CA LYS A 23 24.33 3.49 0.76
C LYS A 23 24.40 2.23 -0.12
N ASN A 24 24.66 1.02 0.40
CA ASN A 24 25.25 -0.02 -0.44
C ASN A 24 24.51 -1.35 -0.58
N SER A 25 23.33 -1.57 0.01
CA SER A 25 22.76 -2.92 0.04
C SER A 25 21.24 -3.04 -0.19
N GLU A 26 20.54 -1.99 -0.56
CA GLU A 26 19.09 -2.01 -0.65
C GLU A 26 18.62 -1.57 -2.03
N ASN A 27 17.44 -2.04 -2.43
CA ASN A 27 16.82 -1.65 -3.70
C ASN A 27 16.32 -0.22 -3.59
N HIS A 28 16.72 0.64 -4.52
CA HIS A 28 16.33 2.05 -4.53
C HIS A 28 15.16 2.29 -5.47
N VAL A 29 14.16 3.01 -5.00
CA VAL A 29 13.00 3.48 -5.75
C VAL A 29 13.13 4.99 -5.92
N LEU A 30 13.25 5.43 -7.15
CA LEU A 30 13.53 6.81 -7.52
C LEU A 30 12.47 7.30 -8.50
N PHE A 31 11.98 8.51 -8.32
CA PHE A 31 10.98 9.10 -9.19
C PHE A 31 11.65 9.94 -10.29
N VAL A 32 11.11 9.83 -11.50
CA VAL A 32 11.56 10.57 -12.68
C VAL A 32 10.34 11.15 -13.40
N ASP A 33 10.55 12.13 -14.29
CA ASP A 33 9.48 12.64 -15.14
C ASP A 33 9.04 11.62 -16.21
N ASP A 34 8.00 11.95 -16.95
CA ASP A 34 7.44 11.10 -18.00
C ASP A 34 8.35 10.95 -19.24
N GLN A 35 9.38 11.79 -19.36
CA GLN A 35 10.44 11.69 -20.36
C GLN A 35 11.61 10.80 -19.88
N LEU A 36 11.52 10.25 -18.66
CA LEU A 36 12.56 9.45 -18.01
C LEU A 36 13.89 10.23 -17.85
N ASN A 37 13.80 11.52 -17.56
CA ASN A 37 14.98 12.35 -17.33
C ASN A 37 15.60 12.03 -15.95
N ILE A 38 16.77 11.42 -15.97
CA ILE A 38 17.49 11.00 -14.77
C ILE A 38 18.52 12.03 -14.28
N SER A 39 18.64 13.21 -14.91
CA SER A 39 19.67 14.20 -14.56
C SER A 39 19.67 14.57 -13.08
N GLY A 40 18.49 14.66 -12.46
CA GLY A 40 18.33 14.93 -11.04
C GLY A 40 18.80 13.81 -10.11
N LEU A 41 18.97 12.58 -10.62
CA LEU A 41 19.34 11.42 -9.81
C LEU A 41 20.84 11.36 -9.48
N LYS A 42 21.69 12.16 -10.13
CA LYS A 42 23.15 12.21 -9.87
C LYS A 42 23.52 12.40 -8.39
N LYS A 43 22.63 13.05 -7.62
CA LYS A 43 22.83 13.28 -6.18
C LYS A 43 22.48 12.06 -5.31
N HIS A 44 21.72 11.11 -5.87
CA HIS A 44 21.11 10.00 -5.11
C HIS A 44 21.72 8.65 -5.44
N ILE A 45 22.44 8.53 -6.56
CA ILE A 45 23.10 7.31 -7.02
C ILE A 45 24.56 7.60 -7.38
N SER A 46 25.39 6.56 -7.43
CA SER A 46 26.79 6.72 -7.82
C SER A 46 26.95 7.03 -9.31
N SER A 47 28.08 7.61 -9.70
CA SER A 47 28.38 7.90 -11.11
C SER A 47 28.36 6.67 -12.00
N LYS A 48 28.80 5.52 -11.49
CA LYS A 48 28.76 4.24 -12.22
C LYS A 48 27.32 3.77 -12.47
N GLU A 49 26.47 3.83 -11.44
CA GLU A 49 25.04 3.47 -11.55
C GLU A 49 24.31 4.43 -12.49
N TYR A 50 24.63 5.72 -12.43
CA TYR A 50 24.06 6.74 -13.30
C TYR A 50 24.40 6.43 -14.78
N SER A 51 25.69 6.21 -15.11
CA SER A 51 26.10 5.88 -16.47
C SER A 51 25.42 4.62 -16.98
N PHE A 52 25.42 3.55 -16.17
CA PHE A 52 24.78 2.29 -16.50
C PHE A 52 23.29 2.45 -16.82
N ILE A 53 22.53 3.14 -15.96
CA ILE A 53 21.10 3.37 -16.18
C ILE A 53 20.87 4.24 -17.42
N ASN A 54 21.68 5.30 -17.59
CA ASN A 54 21.58 6.19 -18.73
C ASN A 54 21.76 5.46 -20.07
N ASP A 55 22.69 4.50 -20.13
CA ASP A 55 22.91 3.71 -21.34
C ASP A 55 21.76 2.70 -21.57
N LEU A 56 21.25 2.07 -20.53
CA LEU A 56 20.09 1.18 -20.64
C LEU A 56 18.80 1.93 -21.05
N LEU A 57 18.60 3.16 -20.60
CA LEU A 57 17.44 3.98 -20.99
C LEU A 57 17.40 4.32 -22.47
N LYS A 58 18.56 4.34 -23.18
CA LYS A 58 18.61 4.58 -24.63
C LYS A 58 17.99 3.43 -25.44
N ILE A 59 18.03 2.21 -24.91
CA ILE A 59 17.55 1.00 -25.56
C ILE A 59 16.27 0.44 -24.93
N SER A 60 15.81 1.00 -23.80
CA SER A 60 14.63 0.52 -23.08
C SER A 60 13.33 0.99 -23.73
N ASP A 61 12.28 0.15 -23.63
CA ASP A 61 10.92 0.57 -23.96
C ASP A 61 10.42 1.60 -22.90
N LYS A 62 10.23 2.85 -23.35
CA LYS A 62 9.81 3.98 -22.51
C LYS A 62 8.31 3.99 -22.16
N LYS A 63 7.54 2.99 -22.62
CA LYS A 63 6.09 2.92 -22.36
C LYS A 63 5.75 2.52 -20.92
N SER A 64 6.65 1.80 -20.25
CA SER A 64 6.43 1.39 -18.86
C SER A 64 6.60 2.54 -17.88
N LYS A 65 5.62 2.74 -17.00
CA LYS A 65 5.71 3.73 -15.91
C LYS A 65 6.64 3.31 -14.77
N ILE A 66 7.03 2.04 -14.71
CA ILE A 66 7.93 1.51 -13.68
C ILE A 66 8.95 0.63 -14.38
N ILE A 67 10.22 0.99 -14.27
CA ILE A 67 11.32 0.28 -14.92
C ILE A 67 12.33 -0.14 -13.86
N SER A 68 12.67 -1.42 -13.82
CA SER A 68 13.62 -2.00 -12.86
C SER A 68 14.93 -2.37 -13.53
N TYR A 69 16.04 -1.92 -12.99
CA TYR A 69 17.39 -2.24 -13.43
C TYR A 69 18.14 -3.04 -12.36
N ASP A 70 18.66 -4.18 -12.74
CA ASP A 70 19.56 -4.99 -11.90
C ASP A 70 20.96 -4.41 -11.94
N ILE A 71 21.37 -3.75 -10.85
CA ILE A 71 22.71 -3.19 -10.69
C ILE A 71 23.70 -4.30 -10.27
N SER A 72 23.21 -5.21 -9.45
CA SER A 72 23.94 -6.42 -9.02
C SER A 72 22.94 -7.49 -8.57
N SER A 73 23.43 -8.67 -8.23
CA SER A 73 22.60 -9.75 -7.66
C SER A 73 21.86 -9.36 -6.36
N LYS A 74 22.27 -8.26 -5.70
CA LYS A 74 21.73 -7.80 -4.40
C LYS A 74 21.11 -6.43 -4.46
N LYS A 75 21.20 -5.70 -5.58
CA LYS A 75 20.75 -4.31 -5.70
C LYS A 75 20.03 -4.05 -7.00
N LYS A 76 18.84 -3.49 -6.88
CA LYS A 76 18.04 -2.95 -7.99
C LYS A 76 17.88 -1.43 -7.84
N ILE A 77 17.78 -0.75 -8.98
CA ILE A 77 17.28 0.61 -9.04
C ILE A 77 15.99 0.59 -9.85
N ILE A 78 14.90 1.05 -9.24
CA ILE A 78 13.58 1.07 -9.83
C ILE A 78 13.20 2.52 -10.09
N LEU A 79 12.99 2.86 -11.33
CA LEU A 79 12.52 4.18 -11.75
C LEU A 79 11.00 4.17 -11.84
N VAL A 80 10.37 5.13 -11.20
CA VAL A 80 8.93 5.35 -11.21
C VAL A 80 8.66 6.65 -11.97
N SER A 81 8.08 6.55 -13.16
CA SER A 81 7.77 7.69 -14.01
C SER A 81 6.49 8.37 -13.54
N ILE A 82 6.58 9.68 -13.29
CA ILE A 82 5.47 10.53 -12.88
C ILE A 82 5.37 11.75 -13.81
N ASN A 83 4.16 12.15 -14.16
CA ASN A 83 3.93 13.41 -14.87
C ASN A 83 3.29 14.44 -13.92
N LYS A 84 3.29 15.70 -14.35
CA LYS A 84 2.81 16.83 -13.53
C LYS A 84 1.29 16.83 -13.30
N ASN A 85 0.53 16.10 -14.10
CA ASN A 85 -0.93 16.12 -14.10
C ASN A 85 -1.56 14.93 -13.37
N LEU A 86 -0.76 14.07 -12.73
CA LEU A 86 -1.27 12.94 -11.97
C LEU A 86 -2.09 13.40 -10.75
N LYS A 87 -3.25 12.79 -10.60
CA LYS A 87 -4.12 12.96 -9.42
C LYS A 87 -3.69 12.00 -8.31
N ASN A 88 -4.19 12.21 -7.11
CA ASN A 88 -3.91 11.36 -5.95
C ASN A 88 -4.26 9.88 -6.22
N SER A 89 -5.38 9.61 -6.90
CA SER A 89 -5.79 8.25 -7.32
C SER A 89 -4.81 7.59 -8.30
N ASP A 90 -4.12 8.38 -9.12
CA ASP A 90 -3.13 7.85 -10.06
C ASP A 90 -1.87 7.42 -9.32
N PHE A 91 -1.44 8.18 -8.29
CA PHE A 91 -0.32 7.80 -7.42
C PHE A 91 -0.64 6.54 -6.62
N GLU A 92 -1.86 6.41 -6.12
CA GLU A 92 -2.33 5.20 -5.44
C GLU A 92 -2.29 4.00 -6.39
N SER A 93 -2.83 4.15 -7.62
CA SER A 93 -2.78 3.12 -8.66
C SER A 93 -1.33 2.75 -9.03
N LEU A 94 -0.43 3.73 -9.09
CA LEU A 94 0.98 3.53 -9.38
C LEU A 94 1.68 2.74 -8.26
N GLY A 95 1.33 3.03 -7.00
CA GLY A 95 1.78 2.25 -5.84
C GLY A 95 1.34 0.80 -5.90
N GLY A 96 0.09 0.55 -6.28
CA GLY A 96 -0.42 -0.81 -6.51
C GLY A 96 0.33 -1.56 -7.60
N LYS A 97 0.61 -0.90 -8.74
CA LYS A 97 1.43 -1.48 -9.84
C LYS A 97 2.87 -1.74 -9.40
N PHE A 98 3.45 -0.86 -8.60
CA PHE A 98 4.76 -1.08 -8.03
C PHE A 98 4.78 -2.34 -7.14
N TYR A 99 3.78 -2.51 -6.28
CA TYR A 99 3.67 -3.72 -5.47
C TYR A 99 3.61 -5.00 -6.31
N ASP A 100 2.83 -5.01 -7.40
CA ASP A 100 2.75 -6.17 -8.31
C ASP A 100 4.11 -6.56 -8.89
N GLN A 101 5.01 -5.59 -9.12
CA GLN A 101 6.35 -5.88 -9.63
C GLN A 101 7.31 -6.42 -8.56
N ILE A 102 7.12 -6.05 -7.28
CA ILE A 102 8.08 -6.39 -6.23
C ILE A 102 7.66 -7.57 -5.36
N LYS A 103 6.38 -7.95 -5.35
CA LYS A 103 5.82 -8.98 -4.44
C LYS A 103 6.50 -10.35 -4.54
N ASP A 104 7.01 -10.71 -5.73
CA ASP A 104 7.63 -12.01 -6.02
C ASP A 104 9.17 -11.94 -6.07
N ILE A 105 9.75 -10.76 -5.79
CA ILE A 105 11.20 -10.58 -5.76
C ILE A 105 11.75 -11.14 -4.44
N LYS A 106 12.86 -11.90 -4.50
CA LYS A 106 13.51 -12.44 -3.30
C LYS A 106 14.03 -11.36 -2.33
N GLN A 107 14.42 -10.21 -2.87
CA GLN A 107 14.85 -9.07 -2.05
C GLN A 107 13.61 -8.37 -1.49
N SER A 108 13.57 -8.23 -0.17
CA SER A 108 12.39 -7.70 0.54
C SER A 108 12.55 -6.26 1.04
N ASN A 109 13.73 -5.65 0.89
CA ASN A 109 14.02 -4.30 1.41
C ASN A 109 14.12 -3.29 0.26
N PHE A 110 13.32 -2.24 0.34
CA PHE A 110 13.26 -1.15 -0.63
C PHE A 110 13.40 0.20 0.04
N ILE A 111 14.14 1.12 -0.58
CA ILE A 111 14.28 2.51 -0.16
C ILE A 111 13.56 3.38 -1.16
N VAL A 112 12.48 4.02 -0.74
CA VAL A 112 11.79 5.06 -1.51
C VAL A 112 12.42 6.41 -1.18
N ASN A 113 13.04 7.04 -2.16
CA ASN A 113 13.65 8.36 -1.98
C ASN A 113 12.68 9.46 -2.43
N SER A 114 12.06 10.10 -1.47
CA SER A 114 11.06 11.14 -1.69
C SER A 114 11.62 12.44 -2.27
N ASP A 115 12.92 12.72 -2.05
CA ASP A 115 13.58 13.93 -2.62
C ASP A 115 13.69 13.89 -4.15
N THR A 116 13.44 12.74 -4.77
CA THR A 116 13.42 12.59 -6.23
C THR A 116 12.07 12.94 -6.86
N VAL A 117 11.03 13.13 -6.06
CA VAL A 117 9.71 13.57 -6.54
C VAL A 117 9.75 15.03 -6.97
N LYS A 118 9.39 15.31 -8.21
CA LYS A 118 9.25 16.64 -8.77
C LYS A 118 7.80 16.87 -9.19
N ASN A 119 6.93 17.04 -8.22
CA ASN A 119 5.52 17.34 -8.47
C ASN A 119 5.01 18.25 -7.36
N ASN A 120 4.06 19.12 -7.67
CA ASN A 120 3.50 20.11 -6.75
C ASN A 120 2.27 19.58 -5.98
N SER A 121 1.86 18.32 -6.18
CA SER A 121 0.72 17.74 -5.46
C SER A 121 1.13 17.36 -4.05
N GLU A 122 0.25 17.66 -3.09
CA GLU A 122 0.47 17.29 -1.70
C GLU A 122 0.37 15.78 -1.48
N ASN A 123 1.19 15.27 -0.56
CA ASN A 123 1.14 13.86 -0.10
C ASN A 123 1.34 12.77 -1.17
N ILE A 124 2.03 13.06 -2.27
CA ILE A 124 2.28 12.09 -3.36
C ILE A 124 2.83 10.77 -2.83
N ILE A 125 3.86 10.85 -2.00
CA ILE A 125 4.47 9.67 -1.38
C ILE A 125 3.47 8.93 -0.50
N GLY A 126 2.62 9.66 0.23
CA GLY A 126 1.55 9.06 1.03
C GLY A 126 0.59 8.22 0.19
N TYR A 127 0.08 8.75 -0.92
CA TYR A 127 -0.82 8.03 -1.82
C TYR A 127 -0.12 6.85 -2.50
N PHE A 128 1.13 7.00 -2.93
CA PHE A 128 1.91 5.91 -3.50
C PHE A 128 2.07 4.75 -2.50
N LEU A 129 2.46 5.05 -1.26
CA LEU A 129 2.61 4.06 -0.19
C LEU A 129 1.26 3.43 0.18
N HIS A 130 0.20 4.23 0.21
CA HIS A 130 -1.17 3.75 0.46
C HIS A 130 -1.60 2.72 -0.60
N GLY A 131 -1.35 3.01 -1.87
CA GLY A 131 -1.61 2.08 -2.96
C GLY A 131 -0.86 0.75 -2.83
N ILE A 132 0.42 0.79 -2.41
CA ILE A 132 1.19 -0.42 -2.08
C ILE A 132 0.50 -1.21 -0.97
N LYS A 133 0.08 -0.55 0.11
CA LYS A 133 -0.59 -1.19 1.25
C LYS A 133 -1.91 -1.80 0.84
N LEU A 134 -2.77 -1.07 0.13
CA LEU A 134 -4.07 -1.57 -0.32
C LEU A 134 -3.94 -2.79 -1.24
N LYS A 135 -2.92 -2.81 -2.11
CA LYS A 135 -2.64 -3.92 -3.03
C LYS A 135 -2.03 -5.13 -2.31
N SER A 136 -1.32 -4.91 -1.22
CA SER A 136 -0.66 -5.97 -0.45
C SER A 136 -1.59 -6.81 0.43
N TYR A 137 -2.89 -6.48 0.46
CA TYR A 137 -3.88 -7.23 1.23
C TYR A 137 -4.02 -8.66 0.71
N ILE A 138 -3.93 -9.62 1.62
CA ILE A 138 -4.16 -11.05 1.37
C ILE A 138 -4.98 -11.63 2.52
N PHE A 139 -6.08 -12.32 2.19
CA PHE A 139 -6.87 -13.06 3.17
C PHE A 139 -6.31 -14.48 3.34
N GLU A 140 -5.61 -14.71 4.44
CA GLU A 140 -4.94 -16.00 4.71
C GLU A 140 -5.38 -16.63 6.05
N LYS A 141 -6.52 -16.21 6.59
CA LYS A 141 -6.97 -16.60 7.92
C LYS A 141 -7.09 -18.12 8.07
N TYR A 142 -7.55 -18.79 7.02
CA TYR A 142 -7.83 -20.24 7.02
C TYR A 142 -6.79 -21.06 6.25
N LYS A 143 -5.74 -20.44 5.74
CA LYS A 143 -4.67 -21.18 5.05
C LYS A 143 -3.72 -21.82 6.05
N SER A 144 -3.42 -23.12 5.83
CA SER A 144 -2.42 -23.86 6.61
C SER A 144 -1.00 -23.34 6.39
N LYS A 145 -0.68 -22.91 5.15
CA LYS A 145 0.60 -22.25 4.80
C LYS A 145 0.32 -20.78 4.50
N LYS A 146 0.91 -19.91 5.32
CA LYS A 146 0.82 -18.45 5.15
C LYS A 146 2.00 -17.94 4.34
N ASN A 147 1.78 -16.90 3.55
CA ASN A 147 2.87 -16.22 2.85
C ASN A 147 3.80 -15.55 3.87
N LYS A 148 5.10 -15.87 3.79
CA LYS A 148 6.14 -15.34 4.70
C LYS A 148 6.90 -14.15 4.11
N ASN A 149 6.58 -13.73 2.90
CA ASN A 149 7.29 -12.62 2.25
C ASN A 149 6.86 -11.29 2.89
N ASN A 150 7.68 -10.81 3.81
CA ASN A 150 7.53 -9.48 4.39
C ASN A 150 8.39 -8.50 3.60
N ILE A 151 7.75 -7.54 2.95
CA ILE A 151 8.42 -6.45 2.24
C ILE A 151 8.56 -5.28 3.19
N THR A 152 9.77 -4.75 3.34
CA THR A 152 10.06 -3.54 4.12
C THR A 152 10.36 -2.39 3.17
N ILE A 153 9.60 -1.31 3.29
CA ILE A 153 9.81 -0.07 2.55
C ILE A 153 10.29 0.99 3.52
N SER A 154 11.52 1.45 3.33
CA SER A 154 12.09 2.57 4.07
C SER A 154 11.96 3.84 3.23
N VAL A 155 11.26 4.84 3.75
CA VAL A 155 11.11 6.15 3.07
C VAL A 155 12.16 7.10 3.61
N ILE A 156 12.92 7.73 2.72
CA ILE A 156 13.91 8.75 3.03
C ILE A 156 13.60 10.02 2.24
N GLY A 157 14.12 11.16 2.72
CA GLY A 157 13.95 12.46 2.09
C GLY A 157 12.95 13.36 2.83
N LYS A 158 12.69 14.53 2.28
CA LYS A 158 11.89 15.59 2.92
C LYS A 158 10.41 15.51 2.55
N GLU A 159 10.08 15.03 1.35
CA GLU A 159 8.72 14.94 0.82
C GLU A 159 8.01 13.70 1.38
N THR A 160 7.81 13.67 2.70
CA THR A 160 7.13 12.57 3.40
C THR A 160 5.80 13.02 3.98
N PRO A 161 4.78 12.16 4.05
CA PRO A 161 3.52 12.51 4.67
C PRO A 161 3.73 12.94 6.13
N SER A 162 2.98 13.96 6.56
CA SER A 162 2.95 14.37 7.96
C SER A 162 2.51 13.22 8.87
N LYS A 163 2.82 13.29 10.17
CA LYS A 163 2.34 12.27 11.13
C LYS A 163 0.81 12.15 11.12
N ILE A 164 0.11 13.25 10.92
CA ILE A 164 -1.37 13.28 10.83
C ILE A 164 -1.82 12.52 9.58
N ASP A 165 -1.18 12.75 8.43
CA ASP A 165 -1.53 12.07 7.19
C ASP A 165 -1.18 10.58 7.26
N GLN A 166 -0.06 10.21 7.87
CA GLN A 166 0.27 8.80 8.14
C GLN A 166 -0.83 8.11 8.95
N LEU A 167 -1.37 8.78 9.99
CA LEU A 167 -2.49 8.25 10.78
C LEU A 167 -3.77 8.15 9.97
N LYS A 168 -4.06 9.14 9.09
CA LYS A 168 -5.22 9.08 8.18
C LYS A 168 -5.13 7.91 7.22
N PHE A 169 -3.98 7.74 6.52
CA PHE A 169 -3.78 6.61 5.62
C PHE A 169 -3.92 5.28 6.36
N LYS A 170 -3.31 5.17 7.55
CA LYS A 170 -3.45 3.98 8.39
C LYS A 170 -4.90 3.67 8.76
N ALA A 171 -5.68 4.67 9.13
CA ALA A 171 -7.10 4.49 9.47
C ALA A 171 -7.93 4.01 8.26
N ILE A 172 -7.67 4.57 7.06
CA ILE A 172 -8.34 4.16 5.82
C ILE A 172 -7.93 2.71 5.45
N GLU A 173 -6.66 2.35 5.58
CA GLU A 173 -6.16 0.99 5.37
C GLU A 173 -6.84 0.00 6.29
N ASP A 174 -6.85 0.28 7.59
CA ASP A 174 -7.45 -0.60 8.59
C ASP A 174 -8.95 -0.81 8.33
N GLY A 175 -9.68 0.25 8.00
CA GLY A 175 -11.10 0.18 7.65
C GLY A 175 -11.33 -0.63 6.36
N THR A 176 -10.51 -0.41 5.33
CA THR A 176 -10.59 -1.13 4.06
C THR A 176 -10.27 -2.62 4.26
N PHE A 177 -9.25 -2.95 5.03
CA PHE A 177 -8.89 -4.34 5.30
C PHE A 177 -9.95 -5.04 6.14
N TYR A 178 -10.51 -4.36 7.12
CA TYR A 178 -11.65 -4.87 7.88
C TYR A 178 -12.84 -5.20 6.98
N ALA A 179 -13.20 -4.31 6.06
CA ALA A 179 -14.28 -4.57 5.10
C ALA A 179 -13.96 -5.75 4.16
N ARG A 180 -12.73 -5.83 3.65
CA ARG A 180 -12.29 -6.96 2.82
C ARG A 180 -12.28 -8.28 3.57
N ASP A 181 -11.88 -8.27 4.84
CA ASP A 181 -11.95 -9.46 5.70
C ASP A 181 -13.38 -9.94 5.86
N LEU A 182 -14.34 -9.03 6.11
CA LEU A 182 -15.75 -9.38 6.20
C LEU A 182 -16.28 -10.03 4.91
N VAL A 183 -15.90 -9.48 3.75
CA VAL A 183 -16.30 -10.03 2.44
C VAL A 183 -15.67 -11.40 2.17
N SER A 184 -14.44 -11.62 2.65
CA SER A 184 -13.68 -12.86 2.42
C SER A 184 -14.02 -13.99 3.39
N GLU A 185 -14.75 -13.70 4.46
CA GLU A 185 -15.18 -14.73 5.42
C GLU A 185 -16.21 -15.68 4.80
N PRO A 186 -16.09 -16.99 5.04
CA PRO A 186 -17.08 -17.96 4.56
C PRO A 186 -18.41 -17.83 5.32
N GLY A 187 -19.54 -18.14 4.66
CA GLY A 187 -20.89 -17.95 5.18
C GLY A 187 -21.19 -18.72 6.47
N ASN A 188 -20.54 -19.87 6.68
CA ASN A 188 -20.65 -20.63 7.92
C ASN A 188 -19.98 -19.97 9.13
N ILE A 189 -19.13 -18.96 8.90
CA ILE A 189 -18.48 -18.15 9.94
C ILE A 189 -19.18 -16.80 10.05
N LEU A 190 -19.37 -16.10 8.92
CA LEU A 190 -19.98 -14.78 8.88
C LEU A 190 -21.45 -14.86 8.51
N HIS A 191 -22.25 -15.43 9.39
CA HIS A 191 -23.71 -15.35 9.32
C HIS A 191 -24.22 -14.03 9.94
N PRO A 192 -25.51 -13.65 9.75
CA PRO A 192 -26.03 -12.33 10.14
C PRO A 192 -25.74 -11.92 11.59
N ASP A 193 -25.86 -12.83 12.55
CA ASP A 193 -25.61 -12.55 13.97
C ASP A 193 -24.14 -12.25 14.25
N GLU A 194 -23.22 -13.03 13.66
CA GLU A 194 -21.77 -12.78 13.82
C GLU A 194 -21.37 -11.47 13.13
N TYR A 195 -21.96 -11.17 11.96
CA TYR A 195 -21.75 -9.91 11.28
C TYR A 195 -22.19 -8.73 12.16
N ALA A 196 -23.40 -8.78 12.71
CA ALA A 196 -23.91 -7.77 13.61
C ALA A 196 -23.04 -7.59 14.87
N LYS A 197 -22.55 -8.70 15.45
CA LYS A 197 -21.65 -8.68 16.60
C LYS A 197 -20.31 -8.01 16.26
N ARG A 198 -19.71 -8.34 15.10
CA ARG A 198 -18.46 -7.73 14.65
C ARG A 198 -18.64 -6.22 14.42
N LEU A 199 -19.72 -5.81 13.75
CA LEU A 199 -20.00 -4.38 13.58
C LEU A 199 -20.23 -3.68 14.93
N ASN A 200 -20.95 -4.32 15.87
CA ASN A 200 -21.18 -3.73 17.19
C ASN A 200 -19.88 -3.46 17.97
N SER A 201 -18.83 -4.22 17.72
CA SER A 201 -17.51 -4.00 18.33
C SER A 201 -16.88 -2.67 17.93
N LEU A 202 -17.26 -2.09 16.80
CA LEU A 202 -16.78 -0.78 16.33
C LEU A 202 -17.26 0.39 17.21
N LYS A 203 -18.24 0.17 18.08
CA LYS A 203 -18.59 1.16 19.13
C LYS A 203 -17.39 1.53 20.00
N LYS A 204 -16.46 0.59 20.21
CA LYS A 204 -15.26 0.82 21.02
C LYS A 204 -14.30 1.86 20.42
N ILE A 205 -14.41 2.13 19.11
CA ILE A 205 -13.65 3.17 18.43
C ILE A 205 -14.48 4.42 18.13
N GLY A 206 -15.63 4.56 18.77
CA GLY A 206 -16.47 5.76 18.72
C GLY A 206 -17.56 5.75 17.65
N LEU A 207 -17.77 4.65 16.91
CA LEU A 207 -18.85 4.60 15.93
C LEU A 207 -20.20 4.36 16.59
N LYS A 208 -21.22 5.10 16.13
CA LYS A 208 -22.60 4.90 16.55
C LYS A 208 -23.23 3.78 15.74
N ILE A 209 -23.45 2.62 16.35
CA ILE A 209 -23.98 1.43 15.71
C ILE A 209 -25.37 1.10 16.25
N ASN A 210 -26.35 0.94 15.37
CA ASN A 210 -27.70 0.45 15.67
C ASN A 210 -27.91 -0.89 14.98
N ILE A 211 -28.30 -1.92 15.74
CA ILE A 211 -28.59 -3.25 15.23
C ILE A 211 -30.08 -3.51 15.41
N TYR A 212 -30.75 -3.91 14.35
CA TYR A 212 -32.15 -4.30 14.36
C TYR A 212 -32.25 -5.82 14.22
N ASN A 213 -32.91 -6.45 15.19
CA ASN A 213 -33.25 -7.88 15.12
C ASN A 213 -34.52 -8.11 14.29
N ASP A 214 -34.85 -9.37 14.03
CA ASP A 214 -35.99 -9.79 13.21
C ASP A 214 -37.32 -9.17 13.68
N LYS A 215 -37.57 -9.11 14.99
CA LYS A 215 -38.79 -8.49 15.55
C LYS A 215 -38.87 -7.01 15.19
N LYS A 216 -37.76 -6.29 15.25
CA LYS A 216 -37.71 -4.87 14.88
C LYS A 216 -37.82 -4.67 13.38
N LEU A 217 -37.16 -5.50 12.56
CA LEU A 217 -37.25 -5.48 11.10
C LEU A 217 -38.68 -5.74 10.64
N LYS A 218 -39.38 -6.74 11.23
CA LYS A 218 -40.79 -7.02 10.94
C LYS A 218 -41.71 -5.84 11.27
N LYS A 219 -41.51 -5.17 12.43
CA LYS A 219 -42.26 -3.96 12.79
C LYS A 219 -42.02 -2.78 11.83
N LEU A 220 -40.85 -2.72 11.18
CA LEU A 220 -40.51 -1.70 10.19
C LEU A 220 -40.98 -2.07 8.78
N GLY A 221 -41.62 -3.22 8.57
CA GLY A 221 -42.09 -3.67 7.25
C GLY A 221 -40.98 -4.13 6.31
N MET A 222 -39.76 -4.40 6.83
CA MET A 222 -38.58 -4.81 6.03
C MET A 222 -38.62 -6.30 5.68
N ASN A 223 -39.73 -6.76 5.08
CA ASN A 223 -40.00 -8.18 4.88
C ASN A 223 -39.07 -8.83 3.83
N THR A 224 -38.67 -8.08 2.80
CA THR A 224 -37.71 -8.58 1.79
C THR A 224 -36.37 -8.92 2.44
N LEU A 225 -35.90 -8.07 3.34
CA LEU A 225 -34.65 -8.34 4.08
C LEU A 225 -34.76 -9.60 4.95
N LEU A 226 -35.91 -9.78 5.62
CA LEU A 226 -36.17 -10.98 6.40
C LEU A 226 -36.22 -12.26 5.53
N GLY A 227 -36.77 -12.16 4.32
CA GLY A 227 -36.83 -13.29 3.38
C GLY A 227 -35.47 -13.71 2.83
N VAL A 228 -34.50 -12.80 2.79
CA VAL A 228 -33.11 -13.14 2.36
C VAL A 228 -32.31 -13.79 3.49
N GLY A 229 -32.66 -13.50 4.75
CA GLY A 229 -31.91 -13.97 5.92
C GLY A 229 -32.42 -15.30 6.53
N GLN A 230 -33.39 -15.95 5.89
CA GLN A 230 -33.96 -17.25 6.34
C GLN A 230 -33.19 -18.43 5.77
#